data_63b6ba6561beefad46f33bf6d56943e2
#
_entry.id   63b6ba6561beefad46f33bf6d56943e2
#
_cell.length_a   1.000
_cell.length_b   1.000
_cell.length_c   1.000
_cell.angle_alpha   90.00
_cell.angle_beta   90.00
_cell.angle_gamma   90.00
#
_symmetry.space_group_name_H-M   'P 1'
#
loop_
_entity.id
_entity.type
_entity.pdbx_description
1 polymer ?
#
loop_
_entity_poly.entity_id
_entity_poly.type
_entity_poly.pdbx_seq_one_letter_code
_entity_poly.pdbx_strand_id
1 'polypeptide(L)'
;MNLGHENETLEFKESLGQLDKGLKSITAMLNRSGYGCVCFGVLDNGDVKGLTVGPNTLMDIRNKIKFLISPQALVHIEKVTVGKLDYIKVTAHGSDIPYSCDGRYYIRNVAADETVSNEILRKMLTTSETDIIRRIPSEDQDLTFNQFDSFMSKYGIHTESSISFHKNYGLKNDEGNFNLMAYLLSDQNNVSIKVVKFEGTDKSTMSERTDFGSQCLLRSVQEVLEYVKVNNAVKVDLSDGIRKETPLLGYEAFREAWINACIHNLWIEMIPPIVFIYDDRLEILSNGGLPYGLSCKEFFCGKSFPVNRELYAIFKSTTLANESNGIS
;
A
#
# COMPACT_ATOMS: atom_id res chain seq x y z
N MET A 1 -6.47 -22.99 22.13
CA MET A 1 -6.94 -21.75 21.44
C MET A 1 -7.31 -22.14 20.04
N ASN A 2 -8.47 -21.71 19.60
CA ASN A 2 -8.96 -21.95 18.24
C ASN A 2 -8.80 -20.67 17.42
N LEU A 3 -8.24 -20.78 16.21
CA LEU A 3 -7.96 -19.66 15.30
C LEU A 3 -9.08 -19.41 14.27
N GLY A 4 -10.22 -20.09 14.41
CA GLY A 4 -11.35 -20.02 13.49
C GLY A 4 -11.29 -21.06 12.38
N HIS A 5 -11.73 -20.70 11.18
CA HIS A 5 -11.81 -21.60 10.03
C HIS A 5 -10.96 -21.08 8.87
N GLU A 6 -10.48 -22.01 8.05
CA GLU A 6 -9.85 -21.67 6.77
C GLU A 6 -10.81 -20.89 5.86
N ASN A 7 -10.24 -19.97 5.07
CA ASN A 7 -11.00 -19.12 4.17
C ASN A 7 -10.15 -18.71 2.95
N GLU A 8 -10.59 -17.72 2.20
CA GLU A 8 -9.90 -17.27 1.00
C GLU A 8 -8.51 -16.65 1.27
N THR A 9 -8.19 -16.27 2.51
CA THR A 9 -6.93 -15.63 2.88
C THR A 9 -6.19 -16.29 4.04
N LEU A 10 -6.77 -17.35 4.61
CA LEU A 10 -6.20 -18.09 5.75
C LEU A 10 -6.23 -19.58 5.51
N GLU A 11 -5.10 -20.24 5.77
CA GLU A 11 -4.94 -21.69 5.65
C GLU A 11 -4.22 -22.26 6.86
N PHE A 12 -4.55 -23.48 7.26
CA PHE A 12 -3.91 -24.22 8.34
C PHE A 12 -3.13 -25.42 7.83
N LYS A 13 -2.00 -25.69 8.45
CA LYS A 13 -1.20 -26.89 8.19
C LYS A 13 -0.72 -27.47 9.50
N GLU A 14 -0.92 -28.76 9.69
CA GLU A 14 -0.61 -29.43 10.95
C GLU A 14 0.89 -29.50 11.25
N SER A 15 1.74 -29.42 10.23
CA SER A 15 3.19 -29.56 10.41
C SER A 15 3.98 -28.88 9.30
N LEU A 16 5.28 -28.68 9.54
CA LEU A 16 6.24 -28.19 8.53
C LEU A 16 6.50 -29.20 7.42
N GLY A 17 6.14 -30.50 7.59
CA GLY A 17 6.15 -31.47 6.49
C GLY A 17 5.20 -31.10 5.35
N GLN A 18 4.24 -30.21 5.60
CA GLN A 18 3.30 -29.69 4.61
C GLN A 18 3.69 -28.28 4.09
N LEU A 19 4.96 -27.86 4.27
CA LEU A 19 5.40 -26.53 3.89
C LEU A 19 5.13 -26.22 2.42
N ASP A 20 5.41 -27.14 1.51
CA ASP A 20 5.15 -26.96 0.07
C ASP A 20 3.67 -26.73 -0.26
N LYS A 21 2.78 -27.45 0.44
CA LYS A 21 1.33 -27.23 0.31
C LYS A 21 0.93 -25.85 0.83
N GLY A 22 1.48 -25.42 1.97
CA GLY A 22 1.23 -24.09 2.51
C GLY A 22 1.74 -22.99 1.59
N LEU A 23 2.91 -23.15 0.96
CA LEU A 23 3.45 -22.18 0.00
C LEU A 23 2.64 -22.11 -1.29
N LYS A 24 2.09 -23.25 -1.74
CA LYS A 24 1.11 -23.29 -2.82
C LYS A 24 -0.14 -22.47 -2.46
N SER A 25 -0.67 -22.65 -1.24
CA SER A 25 -1.85 -21.90 -0.77
C SER A 25 -1.55 -20.40 -0.67
N ILE A 26 -0.37 -19.99 -0.13
CA ILE A 26 0.06 -18.59 -0.15
C ILE A 26 0.04 -18.03 -1.58
N THR A 27 0.61 -18.75 -2.54
CA THR A 27 0.66 -18.29 -3.94
C THR A 27 -0.74 -18.16 -4.53
N ALA A 28 -1.63 -19.10 -4.23
CA ALA A 28 -3.02 -19.07 -4.68
C ALA A 28 -3.79 -17.86 -4.09
N MET A 29 -3.56 -17.56 -2.81
CA MET A 29 -4.12 -16.40 -2.12
C MET A 29 -3.57 -15.09 -2.67
N LEU A 30 -2.25 -14.98 -2.90
CA LEU A 30 -1.62 -13.82 -3.53
C LEU A 30 -2.25 -13.52 -4.90
N ASN A 31 -2.46 -14.56 -5.71
CA ASN A 31 -3.08 -14.42 -7.02
C ASN A 31 -4.57 -14.04 -6.97
N ARG A 32 -5.25 -14.33 -5.86
CA ARG A 32 -6.67 -13.99 -5.67
C ARG A 32 -6.85 -12.58 -5.11
N SER A 33 -6.13 -12.26 -4.05
CA SER A 33 -6.39 -11.07 -3.23
C SER A 33 -5.15 -10.20 -2.97
N GLY A 34 -3.95 -10.59 -3.45
CA GLY A 34 -2.70 -9.91 -3.12
C GLY A 34 -2.21 -10.14 -1.69
N TYR A 35 -2.93 -10.96 -0.91
CA TYR A 35 -2.64 -11.26 0.48
C TYR A 35 -2.89 -12.73 0.79
N GLY A 36 -2.10 -13.33 1.68
CA GLY A 36 -2.31 -14.68 2.19
C GLY A 36 -1.62 -14.93 3.52
N CYS A 37 -2.25 -15.76 4.34
CA CYS A 37 -1.76 -16.18 5.63
C CYS A 37 -1.82 -17.71 5.75
N VAL A 38 -0.72 -18.34 6.14
CA VAL A 38 -0.68 -19.77 6.46
C VAL A 38 -0.11 -19.98 7.85
N CYS A 39 -0.82 -20.74 8.68
CA CYS A 39 -0.39 -21.11 10.01
C CYS A 39 0.02 -22.58 10.05
N PHE A 40 1.29 -22.85 10.38
CA PHE A 40 1.83 -24.22 10.53
C PHE A 40 1.83 -24.62 12.00
N GLY A 41 1.35 -25.81 12.30
CA GLY A 41 1.12 -26.31 13.66
C GLY A 41 -0.31 -26.12 14.15
N VAL A 42 -1.24 -25.97 13.20
CA VAL A 42 -2.67 -25.78 13.44
C VAL A 42 -3.44 -26.86 12.67
N LEU A 43 -4.45 -27.45 13.30
CA LEU A 43 -5.36 -28.42 12.71
C LEU A 43 -6.37 -27.70 11.81
N ASP A 44 -6.98 -28.43 10.86
CA ASP A 44 -7.99 -27.88 9.93
C ASP A 44 -9.23 -27.29 10.64
N ASN A 45 -9.51 -27.73 11.88
CA ASN A 45 -10.57 -27.15 12.72
C ASN A 45 -10.16 -25.87 13.43
N GLY A 46 -8.93 -25.37 13.22
CA GLY A 46 -8.39 -24.16 13.84
C GLY A 46 -7.74 -24.34 15.21
N ASP A 47 -7.69 -25.55 15.75
CA ASP A 47 -7.05 -25.80 17.05
C ASP A 47 -5.51 -25.85 16.91
N VAL A 48 -4.82 -25.15 17.79
CA VAL A 48 -3.36 -25.15 17.81
C VAL A 48 -2.84 -26.50 18.31
N LYS A 49 -2.20 -27.24 17.40
CA LYS A 49 -1.52 -28.52 17.67
C LYS A 49 -0.14 -28.32 18.27
N GLY A 50 0.55 -27.30 17.79
CA GLY A 50 1.92 -26.95 18.17
C GLY A 50 2.98 -27.60 17.29
N LEU A 51 4.15 -26.94 17.25
CA LEU A 51 5.36 -27.36 16.53
C LEU A 51 6.59 -27.25 17.43
N THR A 52 7.61 -28.07 17.12
CA THR A 52 8.96 -27.81 17.65
C THR A 52 9.67 -26.86 16.67
N VAL A 53 9.95 -25.64 17.12
CA VAL A 53 10.62 -24.59 16.33
C VAL A 53 12.08 -24.53 16.73
N GLY A 54 12.97 -24.96 15.84
CA GLY A 54 14.43 -24.89 16.01
C GLY A 54 14.99 -23.50 15.65
N PRO A 55 16.28 -23.25 15.97
CA PRO A 55 16.92 -21.94 15.73
C PRO A 55 16.88 -21.47 14.27
N ASN A 56 16.97 -22.39 13.33
CA ASN A 56 17.06 -22.09 11.90
C ASN A 56 15.71 -22.20 11.17
N THR A 57 14.66 -22.68 11.84
CA THR A 57 13.37 -23.01 11.20
C THR A 57 12.77 -21.85 10.41
N LEU A 58 12.77 -20.63 10.95
CA LEU A 58 12.21 -19.46 10.27
C LEU A 58 13.05 -19.07 9.05
N MET A 59 14.37 -19.21 9.13
CA MET A 59 15.28 -18.94 8.03
C MET A 59 15.11 -19.97 6.90
N ASP A 60 14.94 -21.24 7.24
CA ASP A 60 14.71 -22.32 6.26
C ASP A 60 13.40 -22.10 5.51
N ILE A 61 12.34 -21.71 6.21
CA ILE A 61 11.06 -21.34 5.60
C ILE A 61 11.24 -20.16 4.64
N ARG A 62 11.94 -19.10 5.07
CA ARG A 62 12.21 -17.92 4.23
C ARG A 62 12.98 -18.28 2.97
N ASN A 63 14.02 -19.09 3.10
CA ASN A 63 14.83 -19.55 1.96
C ASN A 63 13.99 -20.37 0.98
N LYS A 64 13.11 -21.23 1.49
CA LYS A 64 12.23 -22.04 0.66
C LYS A 64 11.17 -21.18 -0.07
N ILE A 65 10.60 -20.18 0.58
CA ILE A 65 9.72 -19.20 -0.04
C ILE A 65 10.44 -18.49 -1.18
N LYS A 66 11.64 -17.97 -0.92
CA LYS A 66 12.46 -17.28 -1.92
C LYS A 66 12.78 -18.16 -3.13
N PHE A 67 12.92 -19.46 -2.93
CA PHE A 67 13.23 -20.41 -4.00
C PHE A 67 12.00 -20.82 -4.81
N LEU A 68 10.84 -21.01 -4.17
CA LEU A 68 9.64 -21.57 -4.81
C LEU A 68 8.69 -20.53 -5.36
N ILE A 69 8.59 -19.34 -4.74
CA ILE A 69 7.62 -18.31 -5.14
C ILE A 69 8.28 -17.27 -6.04
N SER A 70 7.71 -17.04 -7.20
CA SER A 70 8.15 -16.05 -8.17
C SER A 70 6.94 -15.33 -8.80
N PRO A 71 7.00 -13.98 -8.96
CA PRO A 71 8.02 -13.05 -8.44
C PRO A 71 8.11 -13.07 -6.91
N GLN A 72 9.06 -12.32 -6.32
CA GLN A 72 9.22 -12.29 -4.87
C GLN A 72 8.08 -11.51 -4.22
N ALA A 73 7.40 -12.14 -3.26
CA ALA A 73 6.40 -11.49 -2.43
C ALA A 73 7.03 -10.93 -1.14
N LEU A 74 6.40 -9.90 -0.56
CA LEU A 74 6.76 -9.42 0.76
C LEU A 74 6.23 -10.42 1.80
N VAL A 75 7.14 -11.03 2.58
CA VAL A 75 6.77 -12.10 3.52
C VAL A 75 7.21 -11.75 4.93
N HIS A 76 6.27 -11.88 5.87
CA HIS A 76 6.52 -11.84 7.30
C HIS A 76 6.34 -13.24 7.88
N ILE A 77 7.34 -13.70 8.66
CA ILE A 77 7.35 -15.03 9.28
C ILE A 77 7.56 -14.84 10.77
N GLU A 78 6.63 -15.30 11.57
CA GLU A 78 6.70 -15.18 13.01
C GLU A 78 6.39 -16.51 13.72
N LYS A 79 7.06 -16.71 14.86
CA LYS A 79 6.71 -17.76 15.81
C LYS A 79 5.72 -17.18 16.82
N VAL A 80 4.55 -17.77 16.91
CA VAL A 80 3.52 -17.38 17.86
C VAL A 80 3.40 -18.46 18.94
N THR A 81 3.42 -18.05 20.20
CA THR A 81 3.29 -18.95 21.35
C THR A 81 1.92 -18.79 22.00
N VAL A 82 1.19 -19.89 22.13
CA VAL A 82 -0.12 -19.95 22.78
C VAL A 82 -0.08 -20.97 23.92
N GLY A 83 -0.06 -20.49 25.14
CA GLY A 83 0.16 -21.33 26.32
C GLY A 83 1.55 -21.98 26.28
N LYS A 84 1.59 -23.29 26.05
CA LYS A 84 2.85 -24.06 25.93
C LYS A 84 3.12 -24.56 24.52
N LEU A 85 2.28 -24.18 23.55
CA LEU A 85 2.35 -24.61 22.16
C LEU A 85 2.85 -23.48 21.28
N ASP A 86 3.80 -23.76 20.42
CA ASP A 86 4.29 -22.85 19.41
C ASP A 86 3.69 -23.20 18.04
N TYR A 87 3.31 -22.20 17.27
CA TYR A 87 2.99 -22.37 15.85
C TYR A 87 3.71 -21.28 15.02
N ILE A 88 3.84 -21.49 13.71
CA ILE A 88 4.47 -20.52 12.82
C ILE A 88 3.40 -19.90 11.94
N LYS A 89 3.33 -18.58 11.96
CA LYS A 89 2.48 -17.79 11.08
C LYS A 89 3.33 -17.20 9.97
N VAL A 90 2.94 -17.45 8.73
CA VAL A 90 3.53 -16.89 7.52
C VAL A 90 2.50 -16.03 6.84
N THR A 91 2.77 -14.74 6.74
CA THR A 91 1.90 -13.77 6.06
C THR A 91 2.62 -13.26 4.82
N ALA A 92 1.96 -13.22 3.69
CA ALA A 92 2.52 -12.74 2.45
C ALA A 92 1.64 -11.65 1.84
N HIS A 93 2.30 -10.63 1.29
CA HIS A 93 1.69 -9.56 0.52
C HIS A 93 2.37 -9.48 -0.84
N GLY A 94 1.62 -9.17 -1.87
CA GLY A 94 2.20 -9.06 -3.19
C GLY A 94 1.30 -8.36 -4.19
N SER A 95 1.96 -7.58 -5.07
CA SER A 95 1.34 -6.80 -6.14
C SER A 95 1.62 -7.35 -7.52
N ASP A 96 2.65 -8.15 -7.68
CA ASP A 96 3.19 -8.56 -9.00
C ASP A 96 2.49 -9.83 -9.52
N ILE A 97 1.16 -9.81 -9.50
CA ILE A 97 0.34 -10.92 -10.03
C ILE A 97 0.58 -11.07 -11.55
N PRO A 98 0.82 -12.31 -12.05
CA PRO A 98 0.61 -13.59 -11.36
C PRO A 98 1.85 -14.15 -10.67
N TYR A 99 1.67 -14.63 -9.43
CA TYR A 99 2.66 -15.40 -8.68
C TYR A 99 2.63 -16.88 -9.07
N SER A 100 3.80 -17.49 -9.21
CA SER A 100 3.95 -18.94 -9.38
C SER A 100 4.54 -19.58 -8.14
N CYS A 101 4.20 -20.84 -7.88
CA CYS A 101 4.88 -21.70 -6.93
C CYS A 101 5.44 -22.88 -7.69
N ASP A 102 6.76 -23.06 -7.64
CA ASP A 102 7.47 -24.09 -8.41
C ASP A 102 7.10 -24.08 -9.90
N GLY A 103 7.06 -22.86 -10.49
CA GLY A 103 6.72 -22.64 -11.90
C GLY A 103 5.26 -22.87 -12.29
N ARG A 104 4.37 -23.14 -11.33
CA ARG A 104 2.94 -23.33 -11.57
C ARG A 104 2.10 -22.23 -10.96
N TYR A 105 1.04 -21.82 -11.63
CA TYR A 105 0.14 -20.77 -11.19
C TYR A 105 -1.11 -21.36 -10.55
N TYR A 106 -1.47 -20.85 -9.38
CA TYR A 106 -2.63 -21.27 -8.61
C TYR A 106 -3.48 -20.05 -8.24
N ILE A 107 -4.79 -20.28 -8.10
CA ILE A 107 -5.73 -19.27 -7.61
C ILE A 107 -6.58 -19.89 -6.50
N ARG A 108 -6.88 -19.08 -5.48
CA ARG A 108 -7.73 -19.49 -4.36
C ARG A 108 -9.20 -19.35 -4.74
N ASN A 109 -9.95 -20.40 -4.47
CA ASN A 109 -11.41 -20.42 -4.62
C ASN A 109 -12.02 -20.98 -3.34
N VAL A 110 -12.64 -20.09 -2.53
CA VAL A 110 -13.10 -20.36 -1.16
C VAL A 110 -11.93 -20.86 -0.29
N ALA A 111 -11.80 -22.16 -0.08
CA ALA A 111 -10.71 -22.80 0.67
C ALA A 111 -9.93 -23.83 -0.17
N ALA A 112 -10.07 -23.80 -1.51
CA ALA A 112 -9.37 -24.72 -2.42
C ALA A 112 -8.38 -23.98 -3.32
N ASP A 113 -7.23 -24.59 -3.57
CA ASP A 113 -6.20 -24.08 -4.47
C ASP A 113 -6.34 -24.75 -5.84
N GLU A 114 -6.81 -24.00 -6.81
CA GLU A 114 -7.02 -24.47 -8.18
C GLU A 114 -5.86 -24.05 -9.08
N THR A 115 -5.51 -24.89 -10.05
CA THR A 115 -4.53 -24.50 -11.08
C THR A 115 -5.15 -23.48 -12.02
N VAL A 116 -4.43 -22.40 -12.26
CA VAL A 116 -4.87 -21.33 -13.16
C VAL A 116 -4.92 -21.83 -14.59
N SER A 117 -6.05 -21.66 -15.27
CA SER A 117 -6.18 -21.99 -16.69
C SER A 117 -5.40 -20.98 -17.56
N ASN A 118 -5.04 -21.37 -18.79
CA ASN A 118 -4.35 -20.47 -19.72
C ASN A 118 -5.15 -19.19 -20.01
N GLU A 119 -6.47 -19.25 -19.99
CA GLU A 119 -7.33 -18.09 -20.17
C GLU A 119 -7.22 -17.12 -19.00
N ILE A 120 -7.31 -17.64 -17.77
CA ILE A 120 -7.17 -16.83 -16.54
C ILE A 120 -5.76 -16.28 -16.46
N LEU A 121 -4.73 -17.07 -16.78
CA LEU A 121 -3.35 -16.61 -16.77
C LEU A 121 -3.13 -15.44 -17.75
N ARG A 122 -3.67 -15.53 -18.96
CA ARG A 122 -3.63 -14.42 -19.90
C ARG A 122 -4.32 -13.17 -19.35
N LYS A 123 -5.47 -13.31 -18.72
CA LYS A 123 -6.15 -12.20 -18.05
C LYS A 123 -5.28 -11.59 -16.96
N MET A 124 -4.68 -12.40 -16.10
CA MET A 124 -3.78 -11.92 -15.04
C MET A 124 -2.59 -11.13 -15.59
N LEU A 125 -1.99 -11.61 -16.68
CA LEU A 125 -0.86 -10.96 -17.35
C LEU A 125 -1.26 -9.67 -18.10
N THR A 126 -2.51 -9.54 -18.51
CA THR A 126 -3.02 -8.36 -19.23
C THR A 126 -3.76 -7.36 -18.35
N THR A 127 -4.23 -7.81 -17.17
CA THR A 127 -4.85 -6.91 -16.20
C THR A 127 -3.73 -6.13 -15.52
N SER A 128 -3.62 -4.85 -15.86
CA SER A 128 -2.63 -3.99 -15.22
C SER A 128 -2.80 -4.01 -13.70
N GLU A 129 -1.69 -3.89 -12.98
CA GLU A 129 -1.49 -3.92 -11.53
C GLU A 129 -2.27 -2.85 -10.74
N THR A 130 -3.26 -2.24 -11.36
CA THR A 130 -4.03 -1.16 -10.78
C THR A 130 -5.01 -1.67 -9.72
N ASP A 131 -5.04 -1.00 -8.59
CA ASP A 131 -6.00 -1.15 -7.49
C ASP A 131 -5.79 -2.35 -6.53
N ILE A 132 -4.55 -2.74 -6.34
CA ILE A 132 -4.24 -3.84 -5.41
C ILE A 132 -4.68 -3.52 -3.97
N ILE A 133 -4.59 -2.25 -3.55
CA ILE A 133 -5.02 -1.82 -2.21
C ILE A 133 -6.53 -2.01 -1.96
N ARG A 134 -7.32 -2.22 -3.01
CA ARG A 134 -8.74 -2.55 -2.92
C ARG A 134 -9.01 -4.03 -2.67
N ARG A 135 -8.08 -4.89 -3.02
CA ARG A 135 -8.23 -6.35 -2.88
C ARG A 135 -7.78 -6.83 -1.52
N ILE A 136 -6.73 -6.20 -0.98
CA ILE A 136 -6.16 -6.59 0.31
C ILE A 136 -7.13 -6.18 1.42
N PRO A 137 -7.59 -7.11 2.26
CA PRO A 137 -8.41 -6.77 3.41
C PRO A 137 -7.60 -5.96 4.42
N SER A 138 -8.23 -4.97 5.05
CA SER A 138 -7.67 -4.30 6.21
C SER A 138 -7.57 -5.28 7.39
N GLU A 139 -6.52 -5.16 8.19
CA GLU A 139 -6.43 -5.91 9.46
C GLU A 139 -7.50 -5.45 10.45
N ASP A 140 -7.82 -4.15 10.45
CA ASP A 140 -8.91 -3.56 11.22
C ASP A 140 -10.17 -3.50 10.36
N GLN A 141 -11.25 -4.08 10.85
CA GLN A 141 -12.56 -4.10 10.21
C GLN A 141 -13.59 -3.19 10.91
N ASP A 142 -13.21 -2.53 12.02
CA ASP A 142 -14.05 -1.57 12.74
C ASP A 142 -13.64 -0.13 12.37
N LEU A 143 -13.79 0.20 11.08
CA LEU A 143 -13.38 1.48 10.53
C LEU A 143 -14.49 2.51 10.54
N THR A 144 -14.14 3.76 10.90
CA THR A 144 -14.99 4.96 10.82
C THR A 144 -14.40 5.98 9.85
N PHE A 145 -15.25 6.85 9.27
CA PHE A 145 -14.86 7.73 8.18
C PHE A 145 -15.27 9.20 8.41
N ASN A 146 -15.36 9.64 9.67
CA ASN A 146 -15.80 10.99 10.01
C ASN A 146 -14.89 12.08 9.40
N GLN A 147 -13.58 11.85 9.40
CA GLN A 147 -12.62 12.79 8.81
C GLN A 147 -12.71 12.82 7.29
N PHE A 148 -12.92 11.66 6.65
CA PHE A 148 -13.17 11.55 5.21
C PHE A 148 -14.43 12.30 4.82
N ASP A 149 -15.55 12.07 5.51
CA ASP A 149 -16.83 12.73 5.27
C ASP A 149 -16.74 14.24 5.44
N SER A 150 -16.08 14.68 6.52
CA SER A 150 -15.81 16.11 6.76
C SER A 150 -14.96 16.73 5.66
N PHE A 151 -13.97 15.99 5.16
CA PHE A 151 -13.11 16.44 4.07
C PHE A 151 -13.88 16.57 2.76
N MET A 152 -14.64 15.54 2.36
CA MET A 152 -15.42 15.52 1.13
C MET A 152 -16.52 16.62 1.13
N SER A 153 -17.13 16.87 2.29
CA SER A 153 -18.15 17.92 2.45
C SER A 153 -17.62 19.32 2.14
N LYS A 154 -16.34 19.62 2.36
CA LYS A 154 -15.72 20.90 1.98
C LYS A 154 -15.77 21.16 0.48
N TYR A 155 -15.81 20.09 -0.32
CA TYR A 155 -15.89 20.15 -1.78
C TYR A 155 -17.31 19.95 -2.30
N GLY A 156 -18.32 20.03 -1.43
CA GLY A 156 -19.73 19.87 -1.79
C GLY A 156 -20.14 18.42 -2.08
N ILE A 157 -19.29 17.45 -1.72
CA ILE A 157 -19.57 16.03 -1.89
C ILE A 157 -20.13 15.49 -0.58
N HIS A 158 -21.42 15.21 -0.57
CA HIS A 158 -22.09 14.63 0.60
C HIS A 158 -21.95 13.11 0.55
N THR A 159 -21.23 12.59 1.51
CA THR A 159 -21.05 11.16 1.73
C THR A 159 -22.02 10.75 2.84
N GLU A 160 -23.10 10.04 2.47
CA GLU A 160 -23.91 9.40 3.50
C GLU A 160 -23.23 8.08 3.88
N SER A 161 -23.01 7.86 5.17
CA SER A 161 -22.37 6.63 5.74
C SER A 161 -23.29 5.41 5.54
N SER A 162 -23.54 5.06 4.29
CA SER A 162 -24.44 3.98 3.88
C SER A 162 -23.66 2.88 3.16
N ILE A 163 -24.28 1.73 2.98
CA ILE A 163 -23.77 0.64 2.14
C ILE A 163 -23.37 1.14 0.75
N SER A 164 -24.11 2.13 0.22
CA SER A 164 -23.83 2.80 -1.05
C SER A 164 -22.49 3.54 -1.03
N PHE A 165 -22.15 4.21 0.06
CA PHE A 165 -20.89 4.92 0.26
C PHE A 165 -19.69 3.97 0.10
N HIS A 166 -19.67 2.86 0.85
CA HIS A 166 -18.58 1.89 0.79
C HIS A 166 -18.39 1.31 -0.61
N LYS A 167 -19.51 1.10 -1.33
CA LYS A 167 -19.50 0.59 -2.71
C LYS A 167 -19.00 1.65 -3.71
N ASN A 168 -19.50 2.88 -3.60
CA ASN A 168 -19.15 3.97 -4.54
C ASN A 168 -17.68 4.33 -4.50
N TYR A 169 -17.04 4.24 -3.32
CA TYR A 169 -15.62 4.53 -3.14
C TYR A 169 -14.75 3.27 -3.14
N GLY A 170 -15.33 2.09 -3.40
CA GLY A 170 -14.57 0.84 -3.45
C GLY A 170 -13.84 0.50 -2.15
N LEU A 171 -14.45 0.83 -0.99
CA LEU A 171 -13.84 0.65 0.34
C LEU A 171 -13.92 -0.79 0.85
N LYS A 172 -14.65 -1.65 0.15
CA LYS A 172 -14.77 -3.08 0.47
C LYS A 172 -14.30 -3.91 -0.71
N ASN A 173 -13.65 -5.02 -0.38
CA ASN A 173 -13.26 -6.04 -1.34
C ASN A 173 -14.47 -6.90 -1.76
N ASP A 174 -14.26 -7.87 -2.65
CA ASP A 174 -15.31 -8.76 -3.17
C ASP A 174 -15.96 -9.62 -2.08
N GLU A 175 -15.27 -9.85 -0.97
CA GLU A 175 -15.75 -10.60 0.20
C GLU A 175 -16.59 -9.74 1.17
N GLY A 176 -16.68 -8.43 0.92
CA GLY A 176 -17.40 -7.49 1.76
C GLY A 176 -16.60 -6.94 2.94
N ASN A 177 -15.31 -7.29 3.08
CA ASN A 177 -14.41 -6.77 4.09
C ASN A 177 -13.88 -5.39 3.69
N PHE A 178 -13.66 -4.50 4.67
CA PHE A 178 -12.91 -3.28 4.42
C PHE A 178 -11.52 -3.60 3.93
N ASN A 179 -11.08 -2.90 2.91
CA ASN A 179 -9.79 -3.10 2.27
C ASN A 179 -8.74 -2.08 2.75
N LEU A 180 -7.50 -2.22 2.28
CA LEU A 180 -6.40 -1.35 2.68
C LEU A 180 -6.64 0.12 2.29
N MET A 181 -7.33 0.40 1.18
CA MET A 181 -7.71 1.76 0.80
C MET A 181 -8.70 2.35 1.82
N ALA A 182 -9.67 1.55 2.30
CA ALA A 182 -10.57 1.97 3.37
C ALA A 182 -9.81 2.35 4.64
N TYR A 183 -8.81 1.53 5.04
CA TYR A 183 -7.97 1.84 6.19
C TYR A 183 -7.23 3.17 6.02
N LEU A 184 -6.58 3.40 4.87
CA LEU A 184 -5.88 4.68 4.61
C LEU A 184 -6.80 5.91 4.67
N LEU A 185 -8.08 5.74 4.31
CA LEU A 185 -9.08 6.80 4.30
C LEU A 185 -9.87 6.92 5.62
N SER A 186 -9.69 5.98 6.55
CA SER A 186 -10.42 5.93 7.83
C SER A 186 -9.84 6.85 8.89
N ASP A 187 -10.59 7.00 9.98
CA ASP A 187 -10.16 7.69 11.19
C ASP A 187 -9.09 6.88 11.97
N GLN A 188 -9.00 5.57 11.73
CA GLN A 188 -8.05 4.64 12.35
C GLN A 188 -6.70 4.57 11.64
N ASN A 189 -6.54 5.28 10.52
CA ASN A 189 -5.27 5.31 9.79
C ASN A 189 -4.13 5.84 10.68
N ASN A 190 -3.10 5.02 10.87
CA ASN A 190 -1.92 5.35 11.65
C ASN A 190 -0.68 5.70 10.78
N VAL A 191 -0.83 5.68 9.47
CA VAL A 191 0.25 6.06 8.56
C VAL A 191 0.56 7.55 8.74
N SER A 192 1.83 7.87 8.97
CA SER A 192 2.30 9.24 9.21
C SER A 192 3.24 9.70 8.10
N ILE A 193 2.78 10.65 7.31
CA ILE A 193 3.58 11.36 6.31
C ILE A 193 4.53 12.32 7.03
N LYS A 194 5.76 12.43 6.54
CA LYS A 194 6.79 13.27 7.16
C LYS A 194 7.26 14.34 6.21
N VAL A 195 7.45 15.54 6.75
CA VAL A 195 8.19 16.62 6.11
C VAL A 195 9.41 16.89 6.98
N VAL A 196 10.59 16.79 6.38
CA VAL A 196 11.88 16.98 7.07
C VAL A 196 12.62 18.13 6.42
N LYS A 197 13.04 19.11 7.22
CA LYS A 197 13.82 20.25 6.79
C LYS A 197 15.26 20.10 7.24
N PHE A 198 16.18 20.36 6.32
CA PHE A 198 17.61 20.38 6.57
C PHE A 198 18.17 21.79 6.38
N GLU A 199 19.22 22.12 7.12
CA GLU A 199 20.05 23.29 6.87
C GLU A 199 21.12 22.93 5.83
N GLY A 200 21.30 23.82 4.86
CA GLY A 200 22.24 23.60 3.76
C GLY A 200 21.64 22.70 2.65
N THR A 201 22.53 21.98 1.95
CA THR A 201 22.18 21.25 0.73
C THR A 201 22.28 19.73 0.88
N ASP A 202 22.51 19.23 2.09
CA ASP A 202 22.63 17.81 2.39
C ASP A 202 21.85 17.41 3.67
N LYS A 203 21.90 16.13 4.03
CA LYS A 203 21.17 15.58 5.19
C LYS A 203 21.96 15.62 6.51
N SER A 204 23.04 16.40 6.60
CA SER A 204 23.93 16.44 7.77
C SER A 204 23.30 17.13 8.97
N THR A 205 22.52 18.17 8.75
CA THR A 205 21.89 18.95 9.83
C THR A 205 20.39 19.07 9.61
N MET A 206 19.62 18.31 10.38
CA MET A 206 18.15 18.39 10.38
C MET A 206 17.72 19.55 11.29
N SER A 207 17.00 20.52 10.74
CA SER A 207 16.48 21.67 11.49
C SER A 207 15.06 21.44 12.01
N GLU A 208 14.24 20.70 11.27
CA GLU A 208 12.83 20.46 11.64
C GLU A 208 12.34 19.14 11.08
N ARG A 209 11.44 18.50 11.82
CA ARG A 209 10.65 17.36 11.35
C ARG A 209 9.22 17.54 11.81
N THR A 210 8.30 17.52 10.86
CA THR A 210 6.86 17.58 11.10
C THR A 210 6.20 16.29 10.61
N ASP A 211 5.35 15.72 11.45
CA ASP A 211 4.63 14.48 11.17
C ASP A 211 3.16 14.81 10.94
N PHE A 212 2.61 14.35 9.79
CA PHE A 212 1.22 14.49 9.39
C PHE A 212 0.59 13.09 9.32
N GLY A 213 0.09 12.61 10.43
CA GLY A 213 -0.40 11.23 10.54
C GLY A 213 -1.50 11.05 11.56
N SER A 214 -1.86 9.78 11.78
CA SER A 214 -2.95 9.38 12.68
C SER A 214 -4.30 10.02 12.30
N GLN A 215 -4.55 10.09 11.00
CA GLN A 215 -5.76 10.69 10.42
C GLN A 215 -5.99 10.21 8.98
N CYS A 216 -7.16 10.50 8.43
CA CYS A 216 -7.49 10.22 7.03
C CYS A 216 -6.37 10.72 6.08
N LEU A 217 -5.95 9.87 5.15
CA LEU A 217 -4.86 10.15 4.21
C LEU A 217 -5.06 11.46 3.43
N LEU A 218 -6.29 11.76 3.00
CA LEU A 218 -6.59 13.01 2.25
C LEU A 218 -6.25 14.26 3.08
N ARG A 219 -6.50 14.20 4.38
CA ARG A 219 -6.17 15.27 5.30
C ARG A 219 -4.66 15.43 5.44
N SER A 220 -3.94 14.32 5.66
CA SER A 220 -2.49 14.34 5.75
C SER A 220 -1.85 14.91 4.49
N VAL A 221 -2.36 14.53 3.32
CA VAL A 221 -1.87 15.04 2.02
C VAL A 221 -2.12 16.53 1.87
N GLN A 222 -3.32 17.02 2.25
CA GLN A 222 -3.65 18.44 2.20
C GLN A 222 -2.79 19.25 3.19
N GLU A 223 -2.60 18.78 4.40
CA GLU A 223 -1.80 19.46 5.41
C GLU A 223 -0.33 19.62 5.00
N VAL A 224 0.23 18.64 4.29
CA VAL A 224 1.58 18.77 3.68
C VAL A 224 1.61 19.87 2.62
N LEU A 225 0.57 19.95 1.76
CA LEU A 225 0.46 21.05 0.78
C LEU A 225 0.41 22.41 1.45
N GLU A 226 -0.39 22.55 2.49
CA GLU A 226 -0.53 23.80 3.25
C GLU A 226 0.77 24.16 3.97
N TYR A 227 1.42 23.16 4.60
CA TYR A 227 2.70 23.35 5.27
C TYR A 227 3.78 23.87 4.31
N VAL A 228 3.96 23.22 3.14
CA VAL A 228 4.96 23.65 2.16
C VAL A 228 4.61 25.01 1.57
N LYS A 229 3.34 25.33 1.36
CA LYS A 229 2.89 26.63 0.88
C LYS A 229 3.25 27.75 1.86
N VAL A 230 3.03 27.55 3.15
CA VAL A 230 3.32 28.54 4.22
C VAL A 230 4.82 28.69 4.44
N ASN A 231 5.57 27.57 4.35
CA ASN A 231 7.01 27.54 4.59
C ASN A 231 7.86 27.77 3.31
N ASN A 232 7.23 28.10 2.18
CA ASN A 232 7.93 28.40 0.94
C ASN A 232 8.63 29.76 1.07
N ALA A 233 9.94 29.74 1.27
CA ALA A 233 10.73 30.94 1.42
C ALA A 233 10.71 31.79 0.14
N VAL A 234 10.66 33.11 0.30
CA VAL A 234 10.66 34.07 -0.80
C VAL A 234 12.04 34.74 -0.85
N LYS A 235 12.72 34.60 -1.98
CA LYS A 235 13.94 35.36 -2.27
C LYS A 235 13.55 36.78 -2.67
N VAL A 236 14.06 37.76 -1.94
CA VAL A 236 13.84 39.18 -2.24
C VAL A 236 15.09 39.73 -2.94
N ASP A 237 14.91 40.19 -4.17
CA ASP A 237 15.96 40.91 -4.92
C ASP A 237 15.65 42.40 -4.93
N LEU A 238 16.62 43.18 -4.52
CA LEU A 238 16.58 44.68 -4.46
C LEU A 238 17.60 45.32 -5.39
N SER A 239 18.28 44.55 -6.24
CA SER A 239 19.41 45.04 -7.06
C SER A 239 19.03 46.17 -8.01
N ASP A 240 17.80 46.15 -8.54
CA ASP A 240 17.32 47.17 -9.49
C ASP A 240 16.52 48.31 -8.83
N GLY A 241 16.55 48.44 -7.49
CA GLY A 241 15.74 49.38 -6.76
C GLY A 241 14.24 49.09 -6.72
N ILE A 242 13.80 47.99 -7.32
CA ILE A 242 12.43 47.47 -7.30
C ILE A 242 12.48 46.15 -6.55
N ARG A 243 11.67 46.05 -5.50
CA ARG A 243 11.52 44.76 -4.75
C ARG A 243 10.93 43.72 -5.65
N LYS A 244 11.72 42.71 -6.03
CA LYS A 244 11.27 41.50 -6.73
C LYS A 244 11.25 40.36 -5.74
N GLU A 245 10.08 39.76 -5.58
CA GLU A 245 9.89 38.58 -4.75
C GLU A 245 9.75 37.35 -5.64
N THR A 246 10.62 36.38 -5.45
CA THR A 246 10.58 35.12 -6.18
C THR A 246 10.47 33.98 -5.17
N PRO A 247 9.39 33.19 -5.19
CA PRO A 247 9.29 32.00 -4.36
C PRO A 247 10.46 31.05 -4.68
N LEU A 248 11.07 30.47 -3.65
CA LEU A 248 12.18 29.52 -3.81
C LEU A 248 11.72 28.27 -4.55
N LEU A 249 10.47 27.86 -4.33
CA LEU A 249 9.87 26.67 -4.95
C LEU A 249 8.63 27.08 -5.75
N GLY A 250 8.52 26.57 -6.97
CA GLY A 250 7.29 26.61 -7.76
C GLY A 250 6.20 25.77 -7.08
N TYR A 251 5.30 26.42 -6.34
CA TYR A 251 4.29 25.70 -5.55
C TYR A 251 3.41 24.79 -6.37
N GLU A 252 3.01 25.19 -7.58
CA GLU A 252 2.17 24.35 -8.46
C GLU A 252 2.91 23.09 -8.93
N ALA A 253 4.20 23.21 -9.24
CA ALA A 253 5.03 22.06 -9.60
C ALA A 253 5.19 21.10 -8.41
N PHE A 254 5.41 21.65 -7.21
CA PHE A 254 5.44 20.84 -5.99
C PHE A 254 4.11 20.12 -5.76
N ARG A 255 2.99 20.85 -5.85
CA ARG A 255 1.65 20.30 -5.66
C ARG A 255 1.39 19.12 -6.57
N GLU A 256 1.69 19.27 -7.87
CA GLU A 256 1.51 18.19 -8.84
C GLU A 256 2.41 16.99 -8.54
N ALA A 257 3.70 17.22 -8.27
CA ALA A 257 4.64 16.16 -7.93
C ALA A 257 4.24 15.44 -6.63
N TRP A 258 3.77 16.17 -5.63
CA TRP A 258 3.31 15.63 -4.36
C TRP A 258 2.07 14.74 -4.50
N ILE A 259 1.06 15.21 -5.22
CA ILE A 259 -0.16 14.44 -5.49
C ILE A 259 0.18 13.18 -6.29
N ASN A 260 1.03 13.29 -7.32
CA ASN A 260 1.49 12.15 -8.10
C ASN A 260 2.25 11.14 -7.22
N ALA A 261 3.12 11.61 -6.33
CA ALA A 261 3.83 10.74 -5.39
C ALA A 261 2.85 9.96 -4.49
N CYS A 262 1.79 10.61 -4.01
CA CYS A 262 0.77 9.95 -3.18
C CYS A 262 -0.10 8.94 -3.98
N ILE A 263 -0.47 9.27 -5.22
CA ILE A 263 -1.29 8.41 -6.08
C ILE A 263 -0.50 7.17 -6.53
N HIS A 264 0.78 7.34 -6.85
CA HIS A 264 1.63 6.27 -7.36
C HIS A 264 2.40 5.51 -6.27
N ASN A 265 2.25 5.90 -5.00
CA ASN A 265 2.91 5.24 -3.89
C ASN A 265 2.45 3.77 -3.75
N LEU A 266 3.38 2.89 -3.44
CA LEU A 266 3.09 1.48 -3.16
C LEU A 266 2.57 1.34 -1.71
N TRP A 267 1.28 1.67 -1.53
CA TRP A 267 0.65 1.70 -0.21
C TRP A 267 0.55 0.35 0.50
N ILE A 268 0.70 -0.76 -0.23
CA ILE A 268 0.71 -2.11 0.35
C ILE A 268 1.77 -2.28 1.44
N GLU A 269 2.89 -1.57 1.32
CA GLU A 269 3.98 -1.62 2.31
C GLU A 269 3.75 -0.69 3.49
N MET A 270 2.68 0.11 3.49
CA MET A 270 2.35 1.10 4.52
C MET A 270 3.47 2.13 4.77
N ILE A 271 4.38 2.28 3.79
CA ILE A 271 5.45 3.28 3.81
C ILE A 271 4.96 4.51 3.05
N PRO A 272 4.70 5.65 3.73
CA PRO A 272 4.21 6.85 3.08
C PRO A 272 5.32 7.58 2.31
N PRO A 273 4.95 8.42 1.33
CA PRO A 273 5.90 9.35 0.74
C PRO A 273 6.43 10.34 1.79
N ILE A 274 7.64 10.85 1.55
CA ILE A 274 8.34 11.78 2.43
C ILE A 274 8.75 13.00 1.61
N VAL A 275 8.67 14.20 2.23
CA VAL A 275 9.17 15.44 1.66
C VAL A 275 10.42 15.87 2.42
N PHE A 276 11.51 16.16 1.70
CA PHE A 276 12.72 16.75 2.22
C PHE A 276 12.87 18.15 1.67
N ILE A 277 13.11 19.13 2.55
CA ILE A 277 13.29 20.54 2.20
C ILE A 277 14.74 20.90 2.54
N TYR A 278 15.48 21.42 1.55
CA TYR A 278 16.83 21.94 1.67
C TYR A 278 16.84 23.44 1.33
N ASP A 279 17.96 24.08 1.50
CA ASP A 279 18.10 25.52 1.18
C ASP A 279 18.01 25.81 -0.33
N ASP A 280 18.32 24.82 -1.19
CA ASP A 280 18.39 24.98 -2.65
C ASP A 280 17.35 24.17 -3.41
N ARG A 281 16.69 23.19 -2.79
CA ARG A 281 15.74 22.29 -3.46
C ARG A 281 14.76 21.64 -2.50
N LEU A 282 13.78 20.97 -3.10
CA LEU A 282 12.84 20.06 -2.43
C LEU A 282 12.92 18.69 -3.10
N GLU A 283 12.95 17.65 -2.29
CA GLU A 283 12.91 16.26 -2.75
C GLU A 283 11.64 15.59 -2.24
N ILE A 284 10.96 14.84 -3.13
CA ILE A 284 9.84 13.99 -2.77
C ILE A 284 10.28 12.54 -3.01
N LEU A 285 10.23 11.73 -1.97
CA LEU A 285 10.53 10.31 -2.04
C LEU A 285 9.23 9.54 -1.86
N SER A 286 8.83 8.76 -2.86
CA SER A 286 7.71 7.81 -2.79
C SER A 286 8.23 6.38 -2.90
N ASN A 287 7.49 5.44 -2.33
CA ASN A 287 7.78 4.02 -2.41
C ASN A 287 7.13 3.40 -3.65
N GLY A 288 7.84 2.51 -4.33
CA GLY A 288 7.37 1.81 -5.52
C GLY A 288 8.30 1.96 -6.72
N GLY A 289 7.89 1.40 -7.83
CA GLY A 289 8.60 1.44 -9.11
C GLY A 289 7.68 1.89 -10.25
N LEU A 290 8.21 1.88 -11.46
CA LEU A 290 7.39 2.13 -12.64
C LEU A 290 6.38 0.98 -12.84
N PRO A 291 5.12 1.29 -13.19
CA PRO A 291 4.13 0.28 -13.51
C PRO A 291 4.62 -0.67 -14.61
N TYR A 292 4.20 -1.93 -14.55
CA TYR A 292 4.54 -2.91 -15.56
C TYR A 292 4.15 -2.43 -16.97
N GLY A 293 5.05 -2.58 -17.91
CA GLY A 293 4.85 -2.13 -19.30
C GLY A 293 5.14 -0.65 -19.56
N LEU A 294 5.55 0.12 -18.54
CA LEU A 294 5.98 1.51 -18.68
C LEU A 294 7.52 1.58 -18.60
N SER A 295 8.15 1.94 -19.71
CA SER A 295 9.61 2.17 -19.73
C SER A 295 9.98 3.53 -19.12
N CYS A 296 11.21 3.66 -18.59
CA CYS A 296 11.73 4.96 -18.12
C CYS A 296 11.59 6.06 -19.18
N LYS A 297 11.83 5.72 -20.46
CA LYS A 297 11.71 6.68 -21.57
C LYS A 297 10.27 7.18 -21.73
N GLU A 298 9.28 6.29 -21.68
CA GLU A 298 7.86 6.67 -21.79
C GLU A 298 7.41 7.48 -20.57
N PHE A 299 7.88 7.11 -19.37
CA PHE A 299 7.63 7.88 -18.16
C PHE A 299 8.15 9.32 -18.29
N PHE A 300 9.40 9.51 -18.71
CA PHE A 300 9.96 10.84 -18.94
C PHE A 300 9.33 11.60 -20.13
N CYS A 301 8.61 10.90 -21.02
CA CYS A 301 7.78 11.52 -22.04
C CYS A 301 6.36 11.88 -21.56
N GLY A 302 6.10 11.80 -20.24
CA GLY A 302 4.83 12.16 -19.65
C GLY A 302 3.74 11.07 -19.69
N LYS A 303 4.11 9.83 -20.09
CA LYS A 303 3.15 8.72 -20.06
C LYS A 303 3.02 8.22 -18.62
N SER A 304 1.82 8.28 -18.08
CA SER A 304 1.53 7.84 -16.71
C SER A 304 0.31 6.93 -16.67
N PHE A 305 0.40 5.90 -15.82
CA PHE A 305 -0.74 5.03 -15.50
C PHE A 305 -0.91 5.04 -13.98
N PRO A 306 -2.04 5.54 -13.46
CA PRO A 306 -2.24 5.56 -12.01
C PRO A 306 -2.28 4.13 -11.46
N VAL A 307 -1.40 3.86 -10.49
CA VAL A 307 -1.32 2.57 -9.78
C VAL A 307 -2.55 2.38 -8.89
N ASN A 308 -3.01 3.47 -8.26
CA ASN A 308 -4.19 3.48 -7.39
C ASN A 308 -5.30 4.31 -8.04
N ARG A 309 -6.05 3.73 -8.98
CA ARG A 309 -7.06 4.44 -9.80
C ARG A 309 -8.19 5.06 -8.98
N GLU A 310 -8.71 4.33 -7.99
CA GLU A 310 -9.79 4.84 -7.15
C GLU A 310 -9.30 5.95 -6.24
N LEU A 311 -8.12 5.81 -5.68
CA LEU A 311 -7.50 6.89 -4.91
C LEU A 311 -7.30 8.13 -5.79
N TYR A 312 -6.84 7.96 -7.04
CA TYR A 312 -6.76 9.05 -8.02
C TYR A 312 -8.14 9.69 -8.28
N ALA A 313 -9.18 8.89 -8.46
CA ALA A 313 -10.54 9.39 -8.67
C ALA A 313 -11.03 10.24 -7.48
N ILE A 314 -10.72 9.81 -6.25
CA ILE A 314 -11.02 10.57 -5.03
C ILE A 314 -10.25 11.89 -5.01
N PHE A 315 -8.93 11.87 -5.28
CA PHE A 315 -8.14 13.09 -5.35
C PHE A 315 -8.64 14.07 -6.42
N LYS A 316 -9.05 13.54 -7.57
CA LYS A 316 -9.63 14.35 -8.66
C LYS A 316 -10.95 14.99 -8.26
N SER A 317 -11.83 14.27 -7.58
CA SER A 317 -13.14 14.78 -7.14
C SER A 317 -13.03 15.92 -6.12
N THR A 318 -11.94 15.96 -5.36
CA THR A 318 -11.67 16.99 -4.34
C THR A 318 -10.78 18.12 -4.86
N THR A 319 -10.57 18.23 -6.18
CA THR A 319 -9.66 19.22 -6.80
C THR A 319 -8.22 19.19 -6.27
N LEU A 320 -7.86 18.17 -5.47
CA LEU A 320 -6.47 17.95 -5.08
C LEU A 320 -5.61 17.60 -6.31
N ALA A 321 -6.12 16.77 -7.21
CA ALA A 321 -5.51 16.52 -8.50
C ALA A 321 -6.12 17.44 -9.57
N ASN A 322 -5.27 18.14 -10.34
CA ASN A 322 -5.72 18.93 -11.47
C ASN A 322 -6.16 18.03 -12.63
N GLU A 323 -7.03 18.57 -13.50
CA GLU A 323 -7.38 17.94 -14.78
C GLU A 323 -6.25 17.97 -15.84
N SER A 324 -5.05 18.43 -15.48
CA SER A 324 -3.94 18.51 -16.43
C SER A 324 -3.64 17.11 -16.97
N ASN A 325 -4.13 16.89 -18.17
CA ASN A 325 -3.63 15.87 -19.06
C ASN A 325 -2.11 15.97 -19.06
N GLY A 326 -1.48 14.85 -18.81
CA GLY A 326 -0.06 14.59 -18.75
C GLY A 326 0.87 15.74 -19.12
N ILE A 327 1.89 15.87 -18.30
CA ILE A 327 3.03 16.75 -18.43
C ILE A 327 3.25 17.19 -19.88
N SER A 328 2.97 18.46 -20.17
CA SER A 328 3.46 19.12 -21.38
C SER A 328 4.94 19.50 -21.22
#